data_191b6f06424a0b8954e9200d43790fff
#
_entry.id   191b6f06424a0b8954e9200d43790fff
#
_cell.length_a   1.000
_cell.length_b   1.000
_cell.length_c   1.000
_cell.angle_alpha   90.00
_cell.angle_beta   90.00
_cell.angle_gamma   90.00
#
_symmetry.space_group_name_H-M   'P 1'
#
loop_
_entity.id
_entity.type
_entity.pdbx_description
1 polymer ?
#
loop_
_entity_poly.entity_id
_entity_poly.type
_entity_poly.pdbx_seq_one_letter_code
_entity_poly.pdbx_strand_id
1 'polypeptide(L)'
;MRFPAPLLPAILVRRYKRFLADVELPSGETVTVHCANPGSMIGLNIAGARVWLSTSANPKRKLAHSWELVEVDLGGGAELVGINTAHPNALVAEAIAAGAIPELGGYAVMRREVKYGKNSRVDFLLEAPARPPCYVEIKNVHLMRQPGLAEFPDAKTERGAKHLEELGDMVAQGHRAMMLYLIQIGSAERFALARDVDPKYGVAFDRARARGVEAMAWKCMITMDGIEIAEPVPIVE
;
A
#
# COMPACT_ATOMS: atom_id res chain seq x y z
N MET A 1 8.28 7.49 7.41
CA MET A 1 7.63 8.76 6.96
C MET A 1 6.91 9.39 8.14
N ARG A 2 7.16 10.67 8.43
CA ARG A 2 6.39 11.42 9.45
C ARG A 2 5.33 12.28 8.79
N PHE A 3 4.20 12.47 9.45
CA PHE A 3 3.22 13.44 9.01
C PHE A 3 3.77 14.87 9.23
N PRO A 4 3.58 15.79 8.26
CA PRO A 4 4.20 17.12 8.33
C PRO A 4 3.60 18.03 9.43
N ALA A 5 2.43 17.67 9.94
CA ALA A 5 1.73 18.33 11.02
C ALA A 5 0.85 17.31 11.76
N PRO A 6 0.41 17.59 13.00
CA PRO A 6 -0.56 16.75 13.69
C PRO A 6 -1.81 16.51 12.86
N LEU A 7 -2.28 15.27 12.84
CA LEU A 7 -3.49 14.91 12.14
C LEU A 7 -4.73 15.42 12.88
N LEU A 8 -5.71 15.90 12.11
CA LEU A 8 -7.00 16.36 12.63
C LEU A 8 -7.94 15.16 12.81
N PRO A 9 -8.46 14.88 14.01
CA PRO A 9 -9.44 13.82 14.20
C PRO A 9 -10.80 14.22 13.60
N ALA A 10 -11.53 13.23 13.10
CA ALA A 10 -12.89 13.40 12.58
C ALA A 10 -13.67 12.08 12.68
N ILE A 11 -14.97 12.13 12.42
CA ILE A 11 -15.83 10.95 12.35
C ILE A 11 -16.28 10.76 10.90
N LEU A 12 -16.11 9.55 10.37
CA LEU A 12 -16.54 9.22 9.02
C LEU A 12 -18.08 9.22 8.93
N VAL A 13 -18.63 10.04 8.07
CA VAL A 13 -20.07 10.03 7.75
C VAL A 13 -20.33 9.05 6.60
N ARG A 14 -19.61 9.19 5.49
CA ARG A 14 -19.69 8.30 4.33
C ARG A 14 -18.52 8.47 3.38
N ARG A 15 -18.22 7.43 2.60
CA ARG A 15 -17.32 7.50 1.44
C ARG A 15 -18.11 7.33 0.16
N TYR A 16 -17.77 8.08 -0.90
CA TYR A 16 -18.45 8.02 -2.19
C TYR A 16 -17.53 8.45 -3.35
N LYS A 17 -17.94 8.11 -4.57
CA LYS A 17 -17.15 8.39 -5.80
C LYS A 17 -15.68 7.99 -5.71
N ARG A 18 -15.37 6.94 -4.95
CA ARG A 18 -14.02 6.40 -4.67
C ARG A 18 -13.08 7.36 -3.95
N PHE A 19 -13.04 8.63 -4.33
CA PHE A 19 -12.03 9.60 -3.90
C PHE A 19 -12.55 10.67 -2.94
N LEU A 20 -13.79 10.58 -2.50
CA LEU A 20 -14.43 11.54 -1.61
C LEU A 20 -14.96 10.86 -0.36
N ALA A 21 -14.84 11.54 0.77
CA ALA A 21 -15.51 11.18 2.00
C ALA A 21 -16.07 12.42 2.67
N ASP A 22 -17.28 12.31 3.25
CA ASP A 22 -17.82 13.32 4.16
C ASP A 22 -17.48 12.88 5.58
N VAL A 23 -16.95 13.81 6.37
CA VAL A 23 -16.55 13.60 7.76
C VAL A 23 -17.07 14.72 8.62
N GLU A 24 -17.38 14.42 9.89
CA GLU A 24 -17.73 15.41 10.90
C GLU A 24 -16.49 15.77 11.71
N LEU A 25 -16.17 17.05 11.74
CA LEU A 25 -15.07 17.62 12.52
C LEU A 25 -15.47 17.76 14.01
N PRO A 26 -14.51 17.94 14.93
CA PRO A 26 -14.79 18.20 16.36
C PRO A 26 -15.66 19.44 16.59
N SER A 27 -15.71 20.36 15.63
CA SER A 27 -16.62 21.54 15.67
C SER A 27 -18.09 21.20 15.42
N GLY A 28 -18.41 19.96 14.98
CA GLY A 28 -19.74 19.57 14.49
C GLY A 28 -19.98 19.91 13.01
N GLU A 29 -19.03 20.54 12.33
CA GLU A 29 -19.11 20.83 10.91
C GLU A 29 -18.85 19.56 10.08
N THR A 30 -19.71 19.31 9.07
CA THR A 30 -19.47 18.26 8.08
C THR A 30 -18.72 18.82 6.87
N VAL A 31 -17.56 18.25 6.57
CA VAL A 31 -16.73 18.65 5.43
C VAL A 31 -16.45 17.47 4.50
N THR A 32 -16.28 17.78 3.20
CA THR A 32 -15.82 16.78 2.23
C THR A 32 -14.29 16.76 2.18
N VAL A 33 -13.71 15.59 2.30
CA VAL A 33 -12.25 15.36 2.27
C VAL A 33 -11.85 14.44 1.12
N HIS A 34 -10.60 14.52 0.71
CA HIS A 34 -10.03 13.62 -0.29
C HIS A 34 -9.72 12.26 0.34
N CYS A 35 -10.23 11.19 -0.26
CA CYS A 35 -9.85 9.81 0.04
C CYS A 35 -8.92 9.30 -1.06
N ALA A 36 -7.62 9.30 -0.81
CA ALA A 36 -6.61 8.85 -1.79
C ALA A 36 -6.53 7.32 -1.84
N ASN A 37 -7.67 6.66 -2.06
CA ASN A 37 -7.75 5.21 -2.15
C ASN A 37 -8.82 4.79 -3.18
N PRO A 38 -8.41 4.18 -4.32
CA PRO A 38 -9.36 3.71 -5.34
C PRO A 38 -9.99 2.34 -5.02
N GLY A 39 -9.48 1.60 -4.04
CA GLY A 39 -9.94 0.27 -3.64
C GLY A 39 -11.33 0.27 -3.01
N SER A 40 -11.86 -0.89 -2.70
CA SER A 40 -13.17 -1.04 -2.05
C SER A 40 -13.13 -0.66 -0.57
N MET A 41 -11.95 -0.70 0.07
CA MET A 41 -11.76 -0.41 1.49
C MET A 41 -12.70 -1.24 2.38
N ILE A 42 -12.81 -2.54 2.10
CA ILE A 42 -13.65 -3.48 2.86
C ILE A 42 -13.25 -3.44 4.34
N GLY A 43 -14.23 -3.20 5.22
CA GLY A 43 -14.01 -3.13 6.66
C GLY A 43 -13.44 -1.80 7.18
N LEU A 44 -13.08 -0.86 6.30
CA LEU A 44 -12.41 0.39 6.68
C LEU A 44 -13.24 1.66 6.45
N ASN A 45 -14.34 1.57 5.70
CA ASN A 45 -15.20 2.71 5.35
C ASN A 45 -16.54 2.69 6.11
N ILE A 46 -16.50 2.34 7.39
CA ILE A 46 -17.67 2.19 8.26
C ILE A 46 -18.10 3.57 8.76
N ALA A 47 -19.34 3.96 8.52
CA ALA A 47 -19.89 5.20 9.09
C ALA A 47 -19.80 5.20 10.62
N GLY A 48 -19.40 6.33 11.20
CA GLY A 48 -19.12 6.47 12.62
C GLY A 48 -17.69 6.10 13.05
N ALA A 49 -16.87 5.54 12.15
CA ALA A 49 -15.47 5.26 12.46
C ALA A 49 -14.68 6.55 12.70
N ARG A 50 -13.74 6.52 13.65
CA ARG A 50 -12.78 7.60 13.86
C ARG A 50 -11.76 7.61 12.73
N VAL A 51 -11.53 8.79 12.16
CA VAL A 51 -10.58 8.99 11.06
C VAL A 51 -9.65 10.15 11.36
N TRP A 52 -8.48 10.15 10.75
CA TRP A 52 -7.50 11.23 10.91
C TRP A 52 -7.15 11.82 9.55
N LEU A 53 -7.08 13.13 9.52
CA LEU A 53 -6.95 13.92 8.32
C LEU A 53 -5.64 14.70 8.34
N SER A 54 -4.93 14.73 7.22
CA SER A 54 -3.92 15.75 6.98
C SER A 54 -4.54 17.01 6.39
N THR A 55 -3.95 18.16 6.68
CA THR A 55 -4.36 19.45 6.12
C THR A 55 -3.32 19.93 5.14
N SER A 56 -3.74 20.26 3.94
CA SER A 56 -2.85 20.78 2.89
C SER A 56 -2.43 22.22 3.19
N ALA A 57 -1.13 22.50 3.09
CA ALA A 57 -0.61 23.87 3.13
C ALA A 57 -0.91 24.68 1.85
N ASN A 58 -1.38 24.03 0.77
CA ASN A 58 -1.71 24.70 -0.48
C ASN A 58 -3.14 25.28 -0.44
N PRO A 59 -3.32 26.61 -0.32
CA PRO A 59 -4.65 27.23 -0.23
C PRO A 59 -5.48 27.13 -1.51
N LYS A 60 -4.85 26.80 -2.64
CA LYS A 60 -5.54 26.59 -3.94
C LYS A 60 -6.13 25.20 -4.08
N ARG A 61 -5.88 24.30 -3.13
CA ARG A 61 -6.42 22.93 -3.20
C ARG A 61 -7.92 22.95 -2.93
N LYS A 62 -8.70 22.33 -3.83
CA LYS A 62 -10.17 22.28 -3.73
C LYS A 62 -10.68 21.63 -2.45
N LEU A 63 -10.00 20.56 -1.99
CA LEU A 63 -10.28 19.87 -0.73
C LEU A 63 -9.09 20.10 0.21
N ALA A 64 -9.30 20.84 1.29
CA ALA A 64 -8.23 21.19 2.24
C ALA A 64 -7.64 19.97 2.93
N HIS A 65 -8.46 18.94 3.18
CA HIS A 65 -8.08 17.77 3.96
C HIS A 65 -7.97 16.52 3.11
N SER A 66 -7.09 15.60 3.53
CA SER A 66 -6.99 14.23 3.03
C SER A 66 -7.15 13.25 4.18
N TRP A 67 -7.88 12.19 3.95
CA TRP A 67 -8.03 11.07 4.87
C TRP A 67 -6.78 10.20 4.84
N GLU A 68 -6.10 10.06 5.99
CA GLU A 68 -4.83 9.36 6.13
C GLU A 68 -4.98 8.03 6.85
N LEU A 69 -5.65 8.03 8.01
CA LEU A 69 -5.81 6.87 8.88
C LEU A 69 -7.26 6.66 9.26
N VAL A 70 -7.61 5.42 9.55
CA VAL A 70 -8.88 5.03 10.19
C VAL A 70 -8.60 4.16 11.42
N GLU A 71 -9.37 4.31 12.48
CA GLU A 71 -9.37 3.41 13.63
C GLU A 71 -10.48 2.38 13.46
N VAL A 72 -10.11 1.13 13.50
CA VAL A 72 -11.03 -0.01 13.37
C VAL A 72 -10.60 -1.15 14.29
N ASP A 73 -11.54 -2.01 14.68
CA ASP A 73 -11.26 -3.28 15.31
C ASP A 73 -11.26 -4.38 14.24
N LEU A 74 -10.10 -4.96 13.99
CA LEU A 74 -9.92 -6.07 13.05
C LEU A 74 -9.84 -7.44 13.79
N GLY A 75 -10.37 -7.50 15.02
CA GLY A 75 -10.46 -8.69 15.85
C GLY A 75 -9.40 -8.82 16.93
N GLY A 76 -8.54 -7.79 17.08
CA GLY A 76 -7.52 -7.69 18.13
C GLY A 76 -7.65 -6.47 19.03
N GLY A 77 -8.75 -5.72 18.91
CA GLY A 77 -8.95 -4.42 19.51
C GLY A 77 -8.78 -3.28 18.50
N ALA A 78 -9.06 -2.06 18.94
CA ALA A 78 -8.97 -0.88 18.08
C ALA A 78 -7.52 -0.60 17.67
N GLU A 79 -7.26 -0.47 16.36
CA GLU A 79 -5.96 -0.12 15.81
C GLU A 79 -6.08 0.90 14.68
N LEU A 80 -4.97 1.58 14.38
CA LEU A 80 -4.86 2.51 13.25
C LEU A 80 -4.48 1.76 11.98
N VAL A 81 -5.23 2.02 10.91
CA VAL A 81 -4.95 1.50 9.57
C VAL A 81 -4.68 2.64 8.61
N GLY A 82 -3.58 2.55 7.85
CA GLY A 82 -3.24 3.50 6.81
C GLY A 82 -4.05 3.28 5.55
N ILE A 83 -4.77 4.31 5.08
CA ILE A 83 -5.63 4.16 3.90
C ILE A 83 -5.11 4.89 2.67
N ASN A 84 -4.19 5.83 2.83
CA ASN A 84 -3.70 6.67 1.73
C ASN A 84 -2.71 5.90 0.84
N THR A 85 -3.14 5.58 -0.38
CA THR A 85 -2.34 4.79 -1.35
C THR A 85 -1.22 5.60 -2.02
N ALA A 86 -1.03 6.86 -1.67
CA ALA A 86 0.11 7.65 -2.12
C ALA A 86 1.37 7.44 -1.26
N HIS A 87 1.25 6.85 -0.07
CA HIS A 87 2.36 6.68 0.86
C HIS A 87 3.27 5.47 0.59
N PRO A 88 2.80 4.31 0.11
CA PRO A 88 3.61 3.11 -0.04
C PRO A 88 4.96 3.32 -0.73
N ASN A 89 4.98 4.04 -1.85
CA ASN A 89 6.22 4.27 -2.59
C ASN A 89 7.22 5.13 -1.80
N ALA A 90 6.76 6.09 -1.01
CA ALA A 90 7.64 6.88 -0.15
C ALA A 90 8.19 6.05 1.02
N LEU A 91 7.33 5.26 1.66
CA LEU A 91 7.70 4.37 2.76
C LEU A 91 8.74 3.33 2.34
N VAL A 92 8.52 2.67 1.21
CA VAL A 92 9.47 1.67 0.68
C VAL A 92 10.80 2.33 0.28
N ALA A 93 10.76 3.52 -0.33
CA ALA A 93 11.99 4.23 -0.68
C ALA A 93 12.82 4.62 0.54
N GLU A 94 12.19 5.12 1.60
CA GLU A 94 12.86 5.41 2.87
C GLU A 94 13.48 4.14 3.47
N ALA A 95 12.74 3.03 3.47
CA ALA A 95 13.21 1.76 4.00
C ALA A 95 14.39 1.17 3.21
N ILE A 96 14.35 1.25 1.87
CA ILE A 96 15.49 0.83 1.03
C ILE A 96 16.71 1.70 1.31
N ALA A 97 16.54 3.03 1.36
CA ALA A 97 17.64 3.96 1.65
C ALA A 97 18.24 3.76 3.06
N ALA A 98 17.42 3.37 4.03
CA ALA A 98 17.87 3.05 5.39
C ALA A 98 18.44 1.62 5.54
N GLY A 99 18.39 0.78 4.48
CA GLY A 99 18.80 -0.62 4.54
C GLY A 99 17.87 -1.51 5.37
N ALA A 100 16.63 -1.09 5.60
CA ALA A 100 15.67 -1.81 6.42
C ALA A 100 15.06 -3.03 5.71
N ILE A 101 15.18 -3.13 4.38
CA ILE A 101 14.76 -4.28 3.57
C ILE A 101 16.01 -4.94 2.99
N PRO A 102 16.60 -5.94 3.68
CA PRO A 102 17.87 -6.53 3.26
C PRO A 102 17.86 -7.14 1.85
N GLU A 103 16.73 -7.69 1.42
CA GLU A 103 16.56 -8.32 0.10
C GLU A 103 16.68 -7.31 -1.06
N LEU A 104 16.45 -6.03 -0.78
CA LEU A 104 16.61 -4.93 -1.72
C LEU A 104 17.89 -4.12 -1.47
N GLY A 105 18.76 -4.57 -0.56
CA GLY A 105 20.05 -3.95 -0.26
C GLY A 105 21.11 -4.20 -1.34
N GLY A 106 22.19 -3.39 -1.31
CA GLY A 106 23.36 -3.55 -2.18
C GLY A 106 23.18 -3.00 -3.60
N TYR A 107 22.18 -2.18 -3.84
CA TYR A 107 22.00 -1.39 -5.05
C TYR A 107 22.42 0.05 -4.79
N ALA A 108 23.23 0.61 -5.70
CA ALA A 108 23.77 1.96 -5.56
C ALA A 108 22.82 3.05 -6.08
N VAL A 109 21.93 2.68 -7.00
CA VAL A 109 21.01 3.61 -7.65
C VAL A 109 19.57 3.11 -7.52
N MET A 110 18.66 4.00 -7.13
CA MET A 110 17.22 3.76 -7.12
C MET A 110 16.55 4.81 -8.00
N ARG A 111 15.87 4.35 -9.05
CA ARG A 111 15.07 5.22 -9.91
C ARG A 111 13.59 4.88 -9.74
N ARG A 112 12.75 5.92 -9.74
CA ARG A 112 11.28 5.79 -9.56
C ARG A 112 10.54 5.89 -10.88
N GLU A 113 9.40 5.23 -10.99
CA GLU A 113 8.45 5.35 -12.11
C GLU A 113 9.10 5.11 -13.47
N VAL A 114 9.97 4.09 -13.56
CA VAL A 114 10.70 3.76 -14.77
C VAL A 114 9.81 3.00 -15.73
N LYS A 115 9.76 3.43 -16.98
CA LYS A 115 9.03 2.72 -18.04
C LYS A 115 9.65 1.34 -18.27
N TYR A 116 8.80 0.32 -18.33
CA TYR A 116 9.19 -1.06 -18.66
C TYR A 116 8.03 -1.81 -19.33
N GLY A 117 8.28 -3.03 -19.79
CA GLY A 117 7.29 -3.82 -20.47
C GLY A 117 6.68 -3.11 -21.68
N LYS A 118 5.41 -3.37 -21.95
CA LYS A 118 4.72 -2.81 -23.13
C LYS A 118 4.23 -1.38 -22.93
N ASN A 119 3.72 -1.02 -21.75
CA ASN A 119 3.18 0.31 -21.43
C ASN A 119 3.01 0.51 -19.93
N SER A 120 3.90 -0.05 -19.10
CA SER A 120 3.85 0.11 -17.66
C SER A 120 5.01 0.94 -17.13
N ARG A 121 4.91 1.31 -15.87
CA ARG A 121 6.01 1.88 -15.09
C ARG A 121 6.15 1.06 -13.83
N VAL A 122 7.35 0.62 -13.54
CA VAL A 122 7.68 -0.01 -12.28
C VAL A 122 7.88 1.06 -11.22
N ASP A 123 7.44 0.79 -10.00
CA ASP A 123 7.58 1.75 -8.90
C ASP A 123 9.05 2.09 -8.63
N PHE A 124 9.93 1.07 -8.58
CA PHE A 124 11.37 1.26 -8.48
C PHE A 124 12.16 0.35 -9.42
N LEU A 125 13.21 0.91 -9.99
CA LEU A 125 14.32 0.18 -10.60
C LEU A 125 15.57 0.40 -9.76
N LEU A 126 16.13 -0.70 -9.25
CA LEU A 126 17.34 -0.70 -8.44
C LEU A 126 18.51 -1.20 -9.31
N GLU A 127 19.62 -0.46 -9.32
CA GLU A 127 20.76 -0.74 -10.20
C GLU A 127 22.08 -0.73 -9.43
N ALA A 128 22.98 -1.66 -9.78
CA ALA A 128 24.37 -1.71 -9.33
C ALA A 128 25.23 -2.39 -10.40
N PRO A 129 26.54 -2.01 -10.54
CA PRO A 129 27.40 -2.55 -11.59
C PRO A 129 27.58 -4.07 -11.59
N ALA A 130 27.58 -4.70 -10.42
CA ALA A 130 27.89 -6.14 -10.24
C ALA A 130 26.64 -7.02 -10.02
N ARG A 131 25.44 -6.51 -10.24
CA ARG A 131 24.18 -7.22 -9.98
C ARG A 131 23.18 -6.97 -11.10
N PRO A 132 22.32 -7.94 -11.43
CA PRO A 132 21.20 -7.69 -12.32
C PRO A 132 20.33 -6.56 -11.76
N PRO A 133 19.85 -5.63 -12.59
CA PRO A 133 18.84 -4.65 -12.20
C PRO A 133 17.62 -5.33 -11.58
N CYS A 134 17.06 -4.73 -10.52
CA CYS A 134 15.88 -5.26 -9.84
C CYS A 134 14.68 -4.34 -10.06
N TYR A 135 13.63 -4.88 -10.67
CA TYR A 135 12.35 -4.21 -10.89
C TYR A 135 11.44 -4.50 -9.69
N VAL A 136 11.05 -3.47 -8.95
CA VAL A 136 10.24 -3.59 -7.73
C VAL A 136 8.89 -2.92 -7.94
N GLU A 137 7.83 -3.72 -7.88
CA GLU A 137 6.44 -3.25 -7.90
C GLU A 137 5.85 -3.36 -6.50
N ILE A 138 5.16 -2.30 -6.04
CA ILE A 138 4.59 -2.20 -4.70
C ILE A 138 3.08 -2.32 -4.76
N LYS A 139 2.51 -3.09 -3.84
CA LYS A 139 1.06 -3.16 -3.63
C LYS A 139 0.73 -2.71 -2.21
N ASN A 140 -0.16 -1.73 -2.11
CA ASN A 140 -0.71 -1.32 -0.82
C ASN A 140 -1.72 -2.35 -0.32
N VAL A 141 -1.54 -2.83 0.91
CA VAL A 141 -2.41 -3.82 1.55
C VAL A 141 -3.05 -3.21 2.79
N HIS A 142 -4.38 -3.23 2.84
CA HIS A 142 -5.17 -2.75 3.98
C HIS A 142 -6.47 -3.56 4.16
N LEU A 143 -6.57 -4.74 3.54
CA LEU A 143 -7.67 -5.69 3.77
C LEU A 143 -7.22 -6.71 4.81
N MET A 144 -8.03 -6.93 5.85
CA MET A 144 -7.90 -8.00 6.82
C MET A 144 -9.29 -8.46 7.23
N ARG A 145 -9.73 -9.62 6.74
CA ARG A 145 -11.05 -10.21 7.01
C ARG A 145 -11.03 -11.22 8.15
N GLN A 146 -9.86 -11.68 8.50
CA GLN A 146 -9.60 -12.57 9.63
C GLN A 146 -8.46 -11.97 10.46
N PRO A 147 -8.53 -11.99 11.79
CA PRO A 147 -7.49 -11.46 12.66
C PRO A 147 -6.10 -11.99 12.29
N GLY A 148 -5.14 -11.08 12.16
CA GLY A 148 -3.75 -11.39 11.83
C GLY A 148 -3.47 -11.78 10.38
N LEU A 149 -4.50 -11.95 9.52
CA LEU A 149 -4.32 -12.31 8.11
C LEU A 149 -4.60 -11.12 7.19
N ALA A 150 -3.55 -10.41 6.79
CA ALA A 150 -3.67 -9.37 5.76
C ALA A 150 -3.85 -10.01 4.38
N GLU A 151 -4.64 -9.37 3.51
CA GLU A 151 -5.02 -9.93 2.22
C GLU A 151 -4.90 -8.91 1.08
N PHE A 152 -4.63 -9.38 -0.13
CA PHE A 152 -4.64 -8.58 -1.35
C PHE A 152 -5.16 -9.40 -2.54
N PRO A 153 -5.93 -8.83 -3.47
CA PRO A 153 -6.43 -7.46 -3.48
C PRO A 153 -7.77 -7.29 -2.74
N ASP A 154 -8.15 -6.05 -2.44
CA ASP A 154 -9.47 -5.71 -1.90
C ASP A 154 -10.55 -5.48 -2.98
N ALA A 155 -10.15 -5.53 -4.25
CA ALA A 155 -11.01 -5.42 -5.43
C ALA A 155 -10.31 -6.03 -6.65
N LYS A 156 -11.06 -6.35 -7.71
CA LYS A 156 -10.49 -6.83 -8.97
C LYS A 156 -9.47 -5.85 -9.54
N THR A 157 -8.28 -6.35 -9.93
CA THR A 157 -7.14 -5.53 -10.37
C THR A 157 -6.49 -6.09 -11.65
N GLU A 158 -7.11 -5.81 -12.80
CA GLU A 158 -6.54 -6.21 -14.10
C GLU A 158 -5.13 -5.61 -14.32
N ARG A 159 -4.92 -4.36 -13.86
CA ARG A 159 -3.61 -3.72 -13.90
C ARG A 159 -2.58 -4.48 -13.04
N GLY A 160 -2.99 -4.99 -11.87
CA GLY A 160 -2.11 -5.78 -11.01
C GLY A 160 -1.66 -7.07 -11.68
N ALA A 161 -2.58 -7.80 -12.30
CA ALA A 161 -2.26 -9.01 -13.06
C ALA A 161 -1.32 -8.72 -14.24
N LYS A 162 -1.53 -7.62 -14.97
CA LYS A 162 -0.63 -7.18 -16.04
C LYS A 162 0.79 -6.90 -15.53
N HIS A 163 0.94 -6.23 -14.38
CA HIS A 163 2.26 -5.94 -13.80
C HIS A 163 3.01 -7.25 -13.45
N LEU A 164 2.30 -8.27 -12.95
CA LEU A 164 2.90 -9.58 -12.66
C LEU A 164 3.45 -10.26 -13.94
N GLU A 165 2.71 -10.21 -15.05
CA GLU A 165 3.20 -10.74 -16.34
C GLU A 165 4.44 -9.97 -16.82
N GLU A 166 4.42 -8.65 -16.76
CA GLU A 166 5.55 -7.81 -17.20
C GLU A 166 6.78 -7.97 -16.30
N LEU A 167 6.61 -8.19 -14.99
CA LEU A 167 7.71 -8.56 -14.09
C LEU A 167 8.33 -9.91 -14.48
N GLY A 168 7.50 -10.90 -14.83
CA GLY A 168 7.98 -12.17 -15.37
C GLY A 168 8.77 -12.00 -16.66
N ASP A 169 8.39 -11.04 -17.52
CA ASP A 169 9.13 -10.73 -18.76
C ASP A 169 10.51 -10.13 -18.44
N MET A 170 10.64 -9.36 -17.36
CA MET A 170 11.95 -8.85 -16.90
C MET A 170 12.85 -9.99 -16.41
N VAL A 171 12.29 -10.95 -15.67
CA VAL A 171 13.07 -12.15 -15.26
C VAL A 171 13.56 -12.94 -16.49
N ALA A 172 12.72 -13.12 -17.49
CA ALA A 172 13.09 -13.79 -18.75
C ALA A 172 14.21 -13.07 -19.51
N GLN A 173 14.40 -11.76 -19.28
CA GLN A 173 15.50 -10.95 -19.83
C GLN A 173 16.76 -10.95 -18.95
N GLY A 174 16.81 -11.73 -17.88
CA GLY A 174 17.96 -11.85 -16.98
C GLY A 174 18.00 -10.80 -15.85
N HIS A 175 16.91 -10.08 -15.62
CA HIS A 175 16.77 -9.14 -14.51
C HIS A 175 16.19 -9.82 -13.27
N ARG A 176 16.32 -9.17 -12.12
CA ARG A 176 15.54 -9.47 -10.92
C ARG A 176 14.20 -8.75 -10.96
N ALA A 177 13.15 -9.39 -10.49
CA ALA A 177 11.84 -8.76 -10.35
C ALA A 177 11.20 -9.13 -9.01
N MET A 178 10.64 -8.13 -8.33
CA MET A 178 10.12 -8.25 -6.98
C MET A 178 8.72 -7.65 -6.89
N MET A 179 7.76 -8.41 -6.36
CA MET A 179 6.46 -7.91 -5.90
C MET A 179 6.53 -7.69 -4.39
N LEU A 180 6.40 -6.46 -3.94
CA LEU A 180 6.39 -6.09 -2.53
C LEU A 180 4.98 -5.69 -2.09
N TYR A 181 4.43 -6.44 -1.14
CA TYR A 181 3.15 -6.13 -0.49
C TYR A 181 3.43 -5.34 0.78
N LEU A 182 3.06 -4.05 0.78
CA LEU A 182 3.20 -3.18 1.95
C LEU A 182 1.88 -3.14 2.71
N ILE A 183 1.88 -3.74 3.89
CA ILE A 183 0.69 -3.90 4.73
C ILE A 183 0.60 -2.73 5.69
N GLN A 184 -0.41 -1.88 5.51
CA GLN A 184 -0.68 -0.74 6.40
C GLN A 184 -1.63 -1.13 7.55
N ILE A 185 -1.40 -2.28 8.18
CA ILE A 185 -2.09 -2.83 9.36
C ILE A 185 -1.03 -3.40 10.30
N GLY A 186 -0.93 -2.84 11.52
CA GLY A 186 0.11 -3.21 12.48
C GLY A 186 -0.04 -4.60 13.07
N SER A 187 -1.28 -5.07 13.26
CA SER A 187 -1.60 -6.39 13.83
C SER A 187 -1.47 -7.56 12.84
N ALA A 188 -1.10 -7.30 11.59
CA ALA A 188 -0.92 -8.36 10.61
C ALA A 188 0.25 -9.29 11.01
N GLU A 189 0.02 -10.59 11.00
CA GLU A 189 0.98 -11.65 11.30
C GLU A 189 1.33 -12.49 10.06
N ARG A 190 0.42 -12.53 9.07
CA ARG A 190 0.53 -13.30 7.84
C ARG A 190 -0.10 -12.51 6.70
N PHE A 191 0.30 -12.86 5.49
CA PHE A 191 -0.27 -12.29 4.27
C PHE A 191 -0.73 -13.39 3.33
N ALA A 192 -1.89 -13.25 2.71
CA ALA A 192 -2.40 -14.14 1.67
C ALA A 192 -2.99 -13.37 0.48
N LEU A 193 -3.11 -14.05 -0.66
CA LEU A 193 -3.88 -13.52 -1.77
C LEU A 193 -5.37 -13.75 -1.54
N ALA A 194 -6.18 -12.70 -1.68
CA ALA A 194 -7.64 -12.77 -1.67
C ALA A 194 -8.14 -13.36 -3.01
N ARG A 195 -7.89 -14.66 -3.23
CA ARG A 195 -8.18 -15.35 -4.48
C ARG A 195 -9.67 -15.42 -4.81
N ASP A 196 -10.51 -15.31 -3.81
CA ASP A 196 -11.98 -15.20 -3.95
C ASP A 196 -12.42 -13.82 -4.47
N VAL A 197 -11.68 -12.77 -4.13
CA VAL A 197 -11.92 -11.40 -4.63
C VAL A 197 -11.45 -11.24 -6.07
N ASP A 198 -10.23 -11.72 -6.36
CA ASP A 198 -9.67 -11.69 -7.72
C ASP A 198 -8.92 -13.00 -8.06
N PRO A 199 -9.65 -14.03 -8.53
CA PRO A 199 -9.03 -15.28 -8.97
C PRO A 199 -7.99 -15.11 -10.10
N LYS A 200 -8.18 -14.10 -10.98
CA LYS A 200 -7.26 -13.85 -12.10
C LYS A 200 -5.93 -13.31 -11.59
N TYR A 201 -5.95 -12.46 -10.57
CA TYR A 201 -4.73 -11.99 -9.93
C TYR A 201 -3.95 -13.15 -9.29
N GLY A 202 -4.67 -14.06 -8.58
CA GLY A 202 -4.06 -15.26 -8.01
C GLY A 202 -3.34 -16.12 -9.04
N VAL A 203 -4.00 -16.42 -10.16
CA VAL A 203 -3.39 -17.18 -11.27
C VAL A 203 -2.18 -16.45 -11.88
N ALA A 204 -2.27 -15.14 -12.07
CA ALA A 204 -1.16 -14.33 -12.56
C ALA A 204 0.04 -14.34 -11.60
N PHE A 205 -0.23 -14.29 -10.29
CA PHE A 205 0.80 -14.39 -9.26
C PHE A 205 1.53 -15.74 -9.31
N ASP A 206 0.79 -16.86 -9.35
CA ASP A 206 1.38 -18.20 -9.43
C ASP A 206 2.27 -18.35 -10.66
N ARG A 207 1.80 -17.86 -11.80
CA ARG A 207 2.59 -17.85 -13.05
C ARG A 207 3.84 -16.98 -12.93
N ALA A 208 3.75 -15.79 -12.34
CA ALA A 208 4.89 -14.92 -12.13
C ALA A 208 5.92 -15.56 -11.19
N ARG A 209 5.47 -16.19 -10.09
CA ARG A 209 6.34 -16.94 -9.18
C ARG A 209 7.05 -18.10 -9.88
N ALA A 210 6.33 -18.87 -10.69
CA ALA A 210 6.91 -19.97 -11.48
C ALA A 210 7.95 -19.48 -12.50
N ARG A 211 7.85 -18.23 -12.97
CA ARG A 211 8.83 -17.57 -13.86
C ARG A 211 10.01 -16.96 -13.11
N GLY A 212 10.04 -17.02 -11.76
CA GLY A 212 11.12 -16.51 -10.94
C GLY A 212 10.92 -15.08 -10.40
N VAL A 213 9.71 -14.51 -10.50
CA VAL A 213 9.39 -13.26 -9.80
C VAL A 213 9.41 -13.51 -8.30
N GLU A 214 10.19 -12.74 -7.56
CA GLU A 214 10.24 -12.78 -6.11
C GLU A 214 9.02 -12.07 -5.52
N ALA A 215 8.60 -12.49 -4.31
CA ALA A 215 7.52 -11.80 -3.60
C ALA A 215 7.85 -11.73 -2.11
N MET A 216 7.53 -10.59 -1.50
CA MET A 216 7.64 -10.39 -0.06
C MET A 216 6.48 -9.53 0.44
N ALA A 217 6.17 -9.67 1.72
CA ALA A 217 5.20 -8.83 2.41
C ALA A 217 5.83 -8.22 3.66
N TRP A 218 5.62 -6.93 3.87
CA TRP A 218 6.13 -6.17 5.01
C TRP A 218 5.01 -5.39 5.65
N LYS A 219 4.88 -5.45 6.97
CA LYS A 219 3.90 -4.63 7.68
C LYS A 219 4.50 -3.31 8.14
N CYS A 220 3.62 -2.36 8.38
CA CYS A 220 3.94 -1.05 8.92
C CYS A 220 3.64 -0.97 10.42
N MET A 221 4.42 -0.18 11.13
CA MET A 221 4.05 0.41 12.40
C MET A 221 3.39 1.77 12.12
N ILE A 222 2.19 1.97 12.64
CA ILE A 222 1.38 3.15 12.39
C ILE A 222 1.10 3.86 13.70
N THR A 223 1.41 5.14 13.74
CA THR A 223 1.17 6.03 14.87
C THR A 223 0.51 7.33 14.40
N MET A 224 0.10 8.15 15.34
CA MET A 224 -0.42 9.49 15.02
C MET A 224 0.66 10.43 14.44
N ASP A 225 1.93 10.12 14.65
CA ASP A 225 3.07 10.94 14.19
C ASP A 225 3.57 10.49 12.80
N GLY A 226 3.29 9.25 12.39
CA GLY A 226 3.79 8.73 11.13
C GLY A 226 3.58 7.25 10.91
N ILE A 227 4.08 6.79 9.76
CA ILE A 227 4.05 5.39 9.33
C ILE A 227 5.48 4.98 9.01
N GLU A 228 5.89 3.81 9.49
CA GLU A 228 7.22 3.23 9.24
C GLU A 228 7.08 1.76 8.83
N ILE A 229 7.95 1.28 7.93
CA ILE A 229 8.07 -0.15 7.66
C ILE A 229 8.68 -0.81 8.90
N ALA A 230 8.05 -1.87 9.40
CA ALA A 230 8.44 -2.53 10.63
C ALA A 230 9.15 -3.86 10.38
N GLU A 231 8.41 -4.89 9.99
CA GLU A 231 8.94 -6.23 9.88
C GLU A 231 8.29 -7.04 8.74
N PRO A 232 9.00 -8.03 8.18
CA PRO A 232 8.42 -8.92 7.18
C PRO A 232 7.36 -9.82 7.83
N VAL A 233 6.36 -10.18 7.04
CA VAL A 233 5.38 -11.19 7.41
C VAL A 233 5.37 -12.33 6.38
N PRO A 234 5.14 -13.59 6.80
CA PRO A 234 5.12 -14.71 5.88
C PRO A 234 3.94 -14.60 4.91
N ILE A 235 4.20 -14.92 3.64
CA ILE A 235 3.17 -15.12 2.62
C ILE A 235 2.68 -16.56 2.79
N VAL A 236 1.37 -16.73 3.02
CA VAL A 236 0.72 -18.03 3.15
C VAL A 236 -0.25 -18.27 1.99
N GLU A 237 -0.53 -19.54 1.68
CA GLU A 237 -1.47 -19.95 0.62
C GLU A 237 -2.91 -20.06 1.13
#